data_f6bddcc9137a80d2576be1071e1e5fb0
#
_entry.id   f6bddcc9137a80d2576be1071e1e5fb0
#
_cell.length_a   1.000
_cell.length_b   1.000
_cell.length_c   1.000
_cell.angle_alpha   90.00
_cell.angle_beta   90.00
_cell.angle_gamma   90.00
#
_symmetry.space_group_name_H-M   'P 1'
#
loop_
_entity.id
_entity.type
_entity.pdbx_description
1 polymer ?
#
loop_
_entity_poly.entity_id
_entity_poly.type
_entity_poly.pdbx_seq_one_letter_code
_entity_poly.pdbx_strand_id
1 'polypeptide(L)'
;MGRRGGIEVENLVREFRKGPRAVDGISLTVEPGEVYGFLGPNGAGKSTTVLMLTTLLPPTSGTARVAGYDIVGEGNKVRAAIGAALQEAALDPYLTGREHLKLQGALHGLSRKERNRRGERLLERVGLTEAADRRVRAYSGGMKRRLDLALALVNEPEILFLDEPTTGLDPQSRSAMWTEVSRLARDEGVAVFLTTQYLEEADILADRVGIIDRGKLVAEDTPEALKAEIGRPSVEATPANASDRGAIARVLSSFGEETAAQPGAVAVRLNSGVHALADVVRALDKERLEVANLRLDAPTLDDVFLAKTGRSLEGEGAKEAQS
;
A
#
# COMPACT_ATOMS: atom_id res chain seq x y z
N MET A 1 7.84 -27.25 -10.55
CA MET A 1 7.63 -25.95 -9.90
C MET A 1 6.13 -25.82 -9.69
N GLY A 2 5.64 -26.00 -8.43
CA GLY A 2 4.23 -25.81 -8.11
C GLY A 2 3.85 -24.34 -8.34
N ARG A 3 2.65 -24.09 -8.83
CA ARG A 3 2.07 -22.74 -8.90
C ARG A 3 2.18 -22.13 -7.50
N ARG A 4 2.86 -21.00 -7.35
CA ARG A 4 2.77 -20.17 -6.15
C ARG A 4 1.31 -19.77 -6.05
N GLY A 5 0.65 -20.15 -4.95
CA GLY A 5 -0.76 -19.80 -4.72
C GLY A 5 -0.88 -18.35 -4.32
N GLY A 6 -1.99 -17.72 -4.70
CA GLY A 6 -2.38 -16.38 -4.23
C GLY A 6 -3.21 -16.42 -2.95
N ILE A 7 -4.02 -15.38 -2.75
CA ILE A 7 -5.05 -15.30 -1.70
C ILE A 7 -6.42 -15.31 -2.38
N GLU A 8 -7.32 -16.15 -1.88
CA GLU A 8 -8.72 -16.23 -2.31
C GLU A 8 -9.60 -16.08 -1.09
N VAL A 9 -10.52 -15.13 -1.11
CA VAL A 9 -11.43 -14.82 0.01
C VAL A 9 -12.86 -14.77 -0.51
N GLU A 10 -13.77 -15.50 0.13
CA GLU A 10 -15.17 -15.55 -0.24
C GLU A 10 -16.07 -15.29 0.98
N ASN A 11 -16.83 -14.18 0.93
CA ASN A 11 -17.82 -13.79 1.95
C ASN A 11 -17.28 -13.88 3.40
N LEU A 12 -16.04 -13.47 3.61
CA LEU A 12 -15.37 -13.59 4.91
C LEU A 12 -16.00 -12.64 5.93
N VAL A 13 -16.36 -13.17 7.10
CA VAL A 13 -17.01 -12.42 8.17
C VAL A 13 -16.26 -12.61 9.49
N ARG A 14 -16.11 -11.53 10.24
CA ARG A 14 -15.71 -11.59 11.64
C ARG A 14 -16.60 -10.71 12.50
N GLU A 15 -17.29 -11.37 13.44
CA GLU A 15 -18.13 -10.74 14.45
C GLU A 15 -17.59 -11.02 15.85
N PHE A 16 -17.51 -10.01 16.69
CA PHE A 16 -17.10 -10.14 18.09
C PHE A 16 -18.35 -10.10 18.98
N ARG A 17 -18.37 -10.92 20.05
CA ARG A 17 -19.54 -11.15 20.94
C ARG A 17 -20.25 -9.89 21.46
N LYS A 18 -19.61 -8.72 21.50
CA LYS A 18 -20.15 -7.46 22.04
C LYS A 18 -19.84 -6.25 21.16
N GLY A 19 -19.65 -6.45 19.85
CA GLY A 19 -19.27 -5.37 18.94
C GLY A 19 -19.95 -5.49 17.58
N PRO A 20 -19.78 -4.48 16.72
CA PRO A 20 -20.19 -4.56 15.34
C PRO A 20 -19.37 -5.64 14.61
N ARG A 21 -19.82 -6.04 13.44
CA ARG A 21 -19.03 -6.91 12.56
C ARG A 21 -17.79 -6.14 12.13
N ALA A 22 -16.62 -6.62 12.55
CA ALA A 22 -15.36 -6.00 12.18
C ALA A 22 -15.02 -6.26 10.69
N VAL A 23 -15.46 -7.40 10.15
CA VAL A 23 -15.42 -7.74 8.73
C VAL A 23 -16.77 -8.33 8.36
N ASP A 24 -17.40 -7.81 7.31
CA ASP A 24 -18.81 -8.09 6.96
C ASP A 24 -18.94 -8.50 5.48
N GLY A 25 -18.55 -9.75 5.21
CA GLY A 25 -18.78 -10.40 3.91
C GLY A 25 -17.82 -9.92 2.82
N ILE A 26 -16.53 -9.72 3.12
CA ILE A 26 -15.55 -9.35 2.09
C ILE A 26 -15.24 -10.54 1.18
N SER A 27 -15.08 -10.24 -0.12
CA SER A 27 -14.59 -11.19 -1.12
C SER A 27 -13.53 -10.49 -1.94
N LEU A 28 -12.35 -11.09 -2.10
CA LEU A 28 -11.24 -10.55 -2.88
C LEU A 28 -10.30 -11.67 -3.32
N THR A 29 -9.47 -11.39 -4.30
CA THR A 29 -8.39 -12.27 -4.76
C THR A 29 -7.08 -11.48 -4.82
N VAL A 30 -5.95 -12.17 -4.57
CA VAL A 30 -4.61 -11.61 -4.78
C VAL A 30 -3.80 -12.62 -5.57
N GLU A 31 -3.25 -12.18 -6.69
CA GLU A 31 -2.47 -13.04 -7.57
C GLU A 31 -1.01 -13.20 -7.10
N PRO A 32 -0.33 -14.28 -7.48
CA PRO A 32 1.11 -14.42 -7.20
C PRO A 32 1.92 -13.28 -7.83
N GLY A 33 2.79 -12.64 -7.03
CA GLY A 33 3.60 -11.51 -7.48
C GLY A 33 2.88 -10.17 -7.54
N GLU A 34 1.60 -10.12 -7.14
CA GLU A 34 0.82 -8.90 -7.02
C GLU A 34 1.07 -8.21 -5.68
N VAL A 35 1.15 -6.88 -5.69
CA VAL A 35 1.03 -6.04 -4.49
C VAL A 35 -0.41 -5.57 -4.37
N TYR A 36 -1.14 -6.14 -3.43
CA TYR A 36 -2.52 -5.77 -3.14
C TYR A 36 -2.58 -4.81 -1.95
N GLY A 37 -3.00 -3.58 -2.20
CA GLY A 37 -3.19 -2.55 -1.18
C GLY A 37 -4.57 -2.64 -0.54
N PHE A 38 -4.65 -2.87 0.77
CA PHE A 38 -5.91 -2.88 1.51
C PHE A 38 -6.06 -1.59 2.30
N LEU A 39 -6.72 -0.62 1.69
CA LEU A 39 -6.80 0.78 2.12
C LEU A 39 -8.06 1.04 2.96
N GLY A 40 -7.93 1.76 4.05
CA GLY A 40 -9.07 2.20 4.84
C GLY A 40 -8.67 2.88 6.16
N PRO A 41 -9.60 3.55 6.85
CA PRO A 41 -9.34 4.22 8.12
C PRO A 41 -9.08 3.23 9.25
N ASN A 42 -8.67 3.75 10.41
CA ASN A 42 -8.56 2.97 11.62
C ASN A 42 -9.92 2.39 12.01
N GLY A 43 -9.94 1.13 12.45
CA GLY A 43 -11.17 0.42 12.78
C GLY A 43 -12.02 -0.05 11.60
N ALA A 44 -11.59 0.15 10.34
CA ALA A 44 -12.33 -0.32 9.16
C ALA A 44 -12.38 -1.85 9.01
N GLY A 45 -11.49 -2.60 9.70
CA GLY A 45 -11.40 -4.05 9.61
C GLY A 45 -10.11 -4.58 9.00
N LYS A 46 -9.14 -3.71 8.63
CA LYS A 46 -7.88 -4.08 7.98
C LYS A 46 -7.09 -5.15 8.75
N SER A 47 -6.66 -4.81 9.97
CA SER A 47 -5.86 -5.73 10.82
C SER A 47 -6.64 -6.99 11.19
N THR A 48 -7.97 -6.88 11.37
CA THR A 48 -8.82 -8.07 11.61
C THR A 48 -8.79 -9.02 10.41
N THR A 49 -8.83 -8.50 9.20
CA THR A 49 -8.71 -9.31 7.97
C THR A 49 -7.34 -9.98 7.90
N VAL A 50 -6.25 -9.25 8.14
CA VAL A 50 -4.89 -9.82 8.18
C VAL A 50 -4.79 -10.92 9.23
N LEU A 51 -5.31 -10.72 10.44
CA LEU A 51 -5.30 -11.74 11.49
C LEU A 51 -6.04 -13.02 11.09
N MET A 52 -7.14 -12.91 10.35
CA MET A 52 -7.84 -14.09 9.82
C MET A 52 -7.03 -14.80 8.74
N LEU A 53 -6.50 -14.07 7.76
CA LEU A 53 -5.72 -14.64 6.66
C LEU A 53 -4.39 -15.26 7.13
N THR A 54 -3.79 -14.72 8.19
CA THR A 54 -2.59 -15.28 8.83
C THR A 54 -2.90 -16.38 9.85
N THR A 55 -4.16 -16.80 9.97
CA THR A 55 -4.64 -17.86 10.89
C THR A 55 -4.52 -17.54 12.38
N LEU A 56 -4.29 -16.29 12.76
CA LEU A 56 -4.22 -15.85 14.16
C LEU A 56 -5.61 -15.63 14.77
N LEU A 57 -6.63 -15.44 13.93
CA LEU A 57 -8.02 -15.25 14.33
C LEU A 57 -8.93 -16.09 13.44
N PRO A 58 -9.78 -16.97 13.97
CA PRO A 58 -10.72 -17.73 13.13
C PRO A 58 -11.82 -16.81 12.59
N PRO A 59 -12.29 -16.98 11.35
CA PRO A 59 -13.47 -16.30 10.85
C PRO A 59 -14.75 -16.76 11.59
N THR A 60 -15.79 -15.93 11.57
CA THR A 60 -17.12 -16.31 12.05
C THR A 60 -17.88 -17.08 10.98
N SER A 61 -17.71 -16.69 9.72
CA SER A 61 -18.25 -17.38 8.53
C SER A 61 -17.48 -16.96 7.28
N GLY A 62 -17.83 -17.56 6.13
CA GLY A 62 -17.08 -17.40 4.89
C GLY A 62 -15.87 -18.32 4.82
N THR A 63 -15.15 -18.26 3.72
CA THR A 63 -13.96 -19.09 3.46
C THR A 63 -12.81 -18.24 2.95
N ALA A 64 -11.58 -18.69 3.22
CA ALA A 64 -10.41 -18.13 2.57
C ALA A 64 -9.33 -19.20 2.36
N ARG A 65 -8.60 -19.04 1.26
CA ARG A 65 -7.39 -19.83 0.97
C ARG A 65 -6.20 -18.90 0.82
N VAL A 66 -5.09 -19.30 1.41
CA VAL A 66 -3.81 -18.60 1.36
C VAL A 66 -2.75 -19.59 0.90
N ALA A 67 -2.05 -19.27 -0.16
CA ALA A 67 -1.12 -20.20 -0.84
C ALA A 67 -1.79 -21.54 -1.22
N GLY A 68 -3.10 -21.51 -1.54
CA GLY A 68 -3.92 -22.68 -1.85
C GLY A 68 -4.40 -23.50 -0.66
N TYR A 69 -4.04 -23.13 0.58
CA TYR A 69 -4.42 -23.81 1.83
C TYR A 69 -5.57 -23.12 2.52
N ASP A 70 -6.53 -23.89 3.05
CA ASP A 70 -7.65 -23.37 3.85
C ASP A 70 -7.17 -22.80 5.19
N ILE A 71 -7.59 -21.57 5.51
CA ILE A 71 -7.12 -20.85 6.72
C ILE A 71 -7.59 -21.47 8.04
N VAL A 72 -8.66 -22.28 8.02
CA VAL A 72 -9.23 -22.93 9.21
C VAL A 72 -8.71 -24.36 9.34
N GLY A 73 -8.82 -25.15 8.29
CA GLY A 73 -8.48 -26.58 8.31
C GLY A 73 -6.97 -26.85 8.15
N GLU A 74 -6.24 -25.97 7.45
CA GLU A 74 -4.84 -26.19 7.08
C GLU A 74 -3.90 -25.09 7.61
N GLY A 75 -4.23 -24.45 8.73
CA GLY A 75 -3.50 -23.29 9.27
C GLY A 75 -1.99 -23.49 9.44
N ASN A 76 -1.52 -24.72 9.75
CA ASN A 76 -0.09 -25.00 9.83
C ASN A 76 0.62 -24.87 8.47
N LYS A 77 -0.05 -25.27 7.38
CA LYS A 77 0.49 -25.14 6.01
C LYS A 77 0.47 -23.67 5.57
N VAL A 78 -0.60 -22.94 5.90
CA VAL A 78 -0.65 -21.48 5.68
C VAL A 78 0.54 -20.81 6.34
N ARG A 79 0.75 -21.02 7.65
CA ARG A 79 1.88 -20.40 8.39
C ARG A 79 3.25 -20.77 7.87
N ALA A 80 3.40 -21.94 7.27
CA ALA A 80 4.66 -22.35 6.63
C ALA A 80 4.93 -21.64 5.29
N ALA A 81 3.85 -21.22 4.59
CA ALA A 81 3.93 -20.58 3.28
C ALA A 81 3.97 -19.04 3.33
N ILE A 82 3.64 -18.43 4.47
CA ILE A 82 3.54 -16.97 4.61
C ILE A 82 4.66 -16.37 5.44
N GLY A 83 4.94 -15.08 5.19
CA GLY A 83 5.62 -14.17 6.11
C GLY A 83 4.64 -13.11 6.59
N ALA A 84 4.79 -12.62 7.81
CA ALA A 84 3.92 -11.58 8.34
C ALA A 84 4.73 -10.59 9.18
N ALA A 85 4.62 -9.30 8.87
CA ALA A 85 5.07 -8.19 9.71
C ALA A 85 3.83 -7.40 10.13
N LEU A 86 3.38 -7.66 11.36
CA LEU A 86 2.16 -7.09 11.92
C LEU A 86 2.41 -5.72 12.55
N GLN A 87 1.33 -5.04 12.97
CA GLN A 87 1.38 -3.68 13.50
C GLN A 87 2.35 -3.52 14.68
N GLU A 88 2.35 -4.47 15.62
CA GLU A 88 3.32 -4.53 16.70
C GLU A 88 4.43 -5.52 16.34
N ALA A 89 5.63 -5.02 16.11
CA ALA A 89 6.80 -5.88 15.92
C ALA A 89 7.14 -6.62 17.22
N ALA A 90 6.99 -7.94 17.23
CA ALA A 90 7.29 -8.80 18.39
C ALA A 90 8.81 -8.98 18.57
N LEU A 91 9.54 -7.86 18.77
CA LEU A 91 10.99 -7.84 18.92
C LEU A 91 11.38 -7.80 20.40
N ASP A 92 12.20 -8.76 20.84
CA ASP A 92 12.79 -8.71 22.16
C ASP A 92 13.87 -7.59 22.21
N PRO A 93 13.72 -6.58 23.08
CA PRO A 93 14.66 -5.46 23.16
C PRO A 93 16.08 -5.87 23.63
N TYR A 94 16.23 -7.04 24.23
CA TYR A 94 17.52 -7.54 24.76
C TYR A 94 18.29 -8.39 23.75
N LEU A 95 17.64 -8.93 22.73
CA LEU A 95 18.30 -9.64 21.65
C LEU A 95 18.88 -8.65 20.60
N THR A 96 19.88 -9.12 19.85
CA THR A 96 20.42 -8.44 18.69
C THR A 96 19.62 -8.80 17.43
N GLY A 97 19.76 -8.03 16.34
CA GLY A 97 19.12 -8.36 15.06
C GLY A 97 19.53 -9.75 14.54
N ARG A 98 20.81 -10.09 14.69
CA ARG A 98 21.36 -11.40 14.32
C ARG A 98 20.76 -12.54 15.14
N GLU A 99 20.58 -12.35 16.44
CA GLU A 99 19.97 -13.35 17.33
C GLU A 99 18.49 -13.57 16.99
N HIS A 100 17.74 -12.51 16.67
CA HIS A 100 16.36 -12.64 16.21
C HIS A 100 16.24 -13.50 14.95
N LEU A 101 17.06 -13.24 13.93
CA LEU A 101 17.04 -14.02 12.69
C LEU A 101 17.45 -15.48 12.91
N LYS A 102 18.41 -15.73 13.81
CA LYS A 102 18.78 -17.10 14.20
C LYS A 102 17.65 -17.82 14.92
N LEU A 103 16.97 -17.12 15.82
CA LEU A 103 15.81 -17.66 16.56
C LEU A 103 14.66 -17.96 15.59
N GLN A 104 14.29 -17.01 14.74
CA GLN A 104 13.22 -17.18 13.75
C GLN A 104 13.52 -18.36 12.81
N GLY A 105 14.76 -18.44 12.29
CA GLY A 105 15.16 -19.56 11.46
C GLY A 105 15.13 -20.91 12.20
N ALA A 106 15.37 -20.92 13.54
CA ALA A 106 15.25 -22.14 14.33
C ALA A 106 13.78 -22.58 14.47
N LEU A 107 12.87 -21.63 14.68
CA LEU A 107 11.42 -21.90 14.76
C LEU A 107 10.87 -22.48 13.44
N HIS A 108 11.44 -22.07 12.30
CA HIS A 108 11.14 -22.64 10.99
C HIS A 108 11.93 -23.94 10.65
N GLY A 109 12.67 -24.52 11.62
CA GLY A 109 13.37 -25.78 11.43
C GLY A 109 14.63 -25.71 10.55
N LEU A 110 15.15 -24.51 10.26
CA LEU A 110 16.36 -24.36 9.44
C LEU A 110 17.60 -24.86 10.18
N SER A 111 18.51 -25.51 9.46
CA SER A 111 19.80 -25.94 9.98
C SER A 111 20.65 -24.72 10.43
N ARG A 112 21.60 -24.94 11.35
CA ARG A 112 22.49 -23.87 11.86
C ARG A 112 23.23 -23.16 10.72
N LYS A 113 23.67 -23.89 9.71
CA LYS A 113 24.36 -23.33 8.54
C LYS A 113 23.42 -22.44 7.72
N GLU A 114 22.20 -22.90 7.48
CA GLU A 114 21.20 -22.17 6.71
C GLU A 114 20.70 -20.91 7.44
N ARG A 115 20.43 -21.01 8.76
CA ARG A 115 20.06 -19.83 9.59
C ARG A 115 21.10 -18.72 9.51
N ASN A 116 22.38 -19.07 9.63
CA ASN A 116 23.47 -18.09 9.54
C ASN A 116 23.50 -17.46 8.13
N ARG A 117 23.48 -18.28 7.08
CA ARG A 117 23.53 -17.82 5.69
C ARG A 117 22.37 -16.88 5.35
N ARG A 118 21.14 -17.28 5.69
CA ARG A 118 19.95 -16.46 5.43
C ARG A 118 19.93 -15.21 6.29
N GLY A 119 20.30 -15.31 7.55
CA GLY A 119 20.36 -14.19 8.47
C GLY A 119 21.31 -13.09 7.98
N GLU A 120 22.53 -13.44 7.55
CA GLU A 120 23.47 -12.45 6.97
C GLU A 120 22.90 -11.79 5.72
N ARG A 121 22.39 -12.59 4.77
CA ARG A 121 21.78 -12.07 3.54
C ARG A 121 20.60 -11.12 3.83
N LEU A 122 19.74 -11.45 4.80
CA LEU A 122 18.60 -10.61 5.16
C LEU A 122 19.02 -9.33 5.87
N LEU A 123 20.05 -9.37 6.74
CA LEU A 123 20.60 -8.17 7.37
C LEU A 123 21.20 -7.21 6.34
N GLU A 124 21.95 -7.74 5.37
CA GLU A 124 22.48 -6.96 4.25
C GLU A 124 21.35 -6.33 3.43
N ARG A 125 20.35 -7.12 3.07
CA ARG A 125 19.20 -6.73 2.27
C ARG A 125 18.40 -5.57 2.88
N VAL A 126 18.20 -5.58 4.19
CA VAL A 126 17.49 -4.50 4.89
C VAL A 126 18.41 -3.39 5.42
N GLY A 127 19.70 -3.42 5.07
CA GLY A 127 20.68 -2.41 5.46
C GLY A 127 20.95 -2.35 6.98
N LEU A 128 20.99 -3.52 7.64
CA LEU A 128 21.24 -3.64 9.08
C LEU A 128 22.54 -4.37 9.42
N THR A 129 23.43 -4.60 8.46
CA THR A 129 24.69 -5.35 8.66
C THR A 129 25.55 -4.75 9.77
N GLU A 130 25.78 -3.44 9.76
CA GLU A 130 26.60 -2.75 10.78
C GLU A 130 25.94 -2.72 12.17
N ALA A 131 24.61 -2.84 12.21
CA ALA A 131 23.84 -2.86 13.46
C ALA A 131 23.50 -4.26 13.94
N ALA A 132 23.88 -5.30 13.20
CA ALA A 132 23.45 -6.69 13.41
C ALA A 132 23.69 -7.21 14.82
N ASP A 133 24.80 -6.80 15.46
CA ASP A 133 25.21 -7.24 16.78
C ASP A 133 24.86 -6.24 17.91
N ARG A 134 24.16 -5.14 17.58
CA ARG A 134 23.58 -4.21 18.55
C ARG A 134 22.26 -4.75 19.06
N ARG A 135 21.95 -4.53 20.34
CA ARG A 135 20.65 -4.90 20.92
C ARG A 135 19.53 -4.04 20.31
N VAL A 136 18.36 -4.67 20.06
CA VAL A 136 17.20 -4.04 19.41
C VAL A 136 16.66 -2.85 20.21
N ARG A 137 16.86 -2.79 21.54
CA ARG A 137 16.51 -1.59 22.33
C ARG A 137 17.21 -0.31 21.87
N ALA A 138 18.36 -0.44 21.20
CA ALA A 138 19.12 0.70 20.65
C ALA A 138 18.82 0.98 19.16
N TYR A 139 17.84 0.29 18.57
CA TYR A 139 17.40 0.51 17.20
C TYR A 139 16.41 1.68 17.14
N SER A 140 16.49 2.46 16.06
CA SER A 140 15.43 3.41 15.71
C SER A 140 14.15 2.67 15.31
N GLY A 141 13.02 3.37 15.22
CA GLY A 141 11.76 2.81 14.73
C GLY A 141 11.92 2.18 13.33
N GLY A 142 12.58 2.89 12.41
CA GLY A 142 12.85 2.39 11.07
C GLY A 142 13.77 1.15 11.05
N MET A 143 14.76 1.07 11.94
CA MET A 143 15.60 -0.12 12.06
C MET A 143 14.80 -1.33 12.59
N LYS A 144 13.92 -1.11 13.56
CA LYS A 144 13.02 -2.16 14.06
C LYS A 144 12.10 -2.67 12.98
N ARG A 145 11.49 -1.77 12.20
CA ARG A 145 10.57 -2.16 11.11
C ARG A 145 11.29 -2.91 9.99
N ARG A 146 12.51 -2.50 9.64
CA ARG A 146 13.34 -3.25 8.68
C ARG A 146 13.76 -4.63 9.20
N LEU A 147 14.05 -4.77 10.48
CA LEU A 147 14.31 -6.08 11.09
C LEU A 147 13.05 -6.96 11.08
N ASP A 148 11.88 -6.40 11.37
CA ASP A 148 10.59 -7.12 11.34
C ASP A 148 10.29 -7.66 9.94
N LEU A 149 10.50 -6.85 8.90
CA LEU A 149 10.44 -7.32 7.51
C LEU A 149 11.43 -8.46 7.24
N ALA A 150 12.69 -8.34 7.71
CA ALA A 150 13.69 -9.40 7.53
C ALA A 150 13.26 -10.72 8.21
N LEU A 151 12.63 -10.64 9.40
CA LEU A 151 12.10 -11.81 10.10
C LEU A 151 10.96 -12.48 9.34
N ALA A 152 10.07 -11.70 8.74
CA ALA A 152 8.99 -12.21 7.89
C ALA A 152 9.49 -12.93 6.63
N LEU A 153 10.72 -12.64 6.19
CA LEU A 153 11.34 -13.24 4.99
C LEU A 153 12.21 -14.47 5.27
N VAL A 154 12.39 -14.88 6.54
CA VAL A 154 13.33 -15.96 6.91
C VAL A 154 12.98 -17.30 6.25
N ASN A 155 11.70 -17.61 6.11
CA ASN A 155 11.20 -18.86 5.52
C ASN A 155 11.01 -18.81 4.00
N GLU A 156 11.43 -17.71 3.32
CA GLU A 156 11.24 -17.50 1.87
C GLU A 156 9.76 -17.68 1.48
N PRO A 157 8.87 -16.81 1.99
CA PRO A 157 7.43 -17.00 1.86
C PRO A 157 6.94 -16.85 0.42
N GLU A 158 5.82 -17.50 0.10
CA GLU A 158 5.08 -17.30 -1.15
C GLU A 158 4.21 -16.04 -1.06
N ILE A 159 3.73 -15.70 0.14
CA ILE A 159 2.87 -14.54 0.41
C ILE A 159 3.41 -13.78 1.62
N LEU A 160 3.49 -12.46 1.51
CA LEU A 160 3.92 -11.56 2.58
C LEU A 160 2.75 -10.67 3.01
N PHE A 161 2.42 -10.71 4.30
CA PHE A 161 1.46 -9.81 4.93
C PHE A 161 2.19 -8.68 5.64
N LEU A 162 1.83 -7.43 5.31
CA LEU A 162 2.37 -6.22 5.91
C LEU A 162 1.23 -5.38 6.48
N ASP A 163 1.15 -5.28 7.81
CA ASP A 163 0.12 -4.47 8.47
C ASP A 163 0.70 -3.10 8.85
N GLU A 164 0.31 -2.06 8.09
CA GLU A 164 0.78 -0.67 8.22
C GLU A 164 2.32 -0.53 8.31
N PRO A 165 3.08 -1.04 7.31
CA PRO A 165 4.53 -1.22 7.44
C PRO A 165 5.32 0.09 7.55
N THR A 166 4.77 1.22 7.13
CA THR A 166 5.47 2.50 7.09
C THR A 166 5.00 3.50 8.14
N THR A 167 4.04 3.12 9.00
CA THR A 167 3.55 3.97 10.08
C THR A 167 4.68 4.37 11.01
N GLY A 168 4.83 5.69 11.24
CA GLY A 168 5.87 6.25 12.12
C GLY A 168 7.30 6.23 11.55
N LEU A 169 7.47 5.90 10.28
CA LEU A 169 8.78 5.98 9.61
C LEU A 169 9.05 7.38 9.04
N ASP A 170 10.32 7.76 9.07
CA ASP A 170 10.80 8.92 8.32
C ASP A 170 10.72 8.67 6.80
N PRO A 171 10.73 9.73 5.95
CA PRO A 171 10.57 9.58 4.50
C PRO A 171 11.61 8.67 3.85
N GLN A 172 12.86 8.69 4.32
CA GLN A 172 13.92 7.85 3.77
C GLN A 172 13.71 6.37 4.10
N SER A 173 13.33 6.05 5.33
CA SER A 173 13.00 4.68 5.77
C SER A 173 11.77 4.15 5.05
N ARG A 174 10.77 5.01 4.78
CA ARG A 174 9.57 4.67 4.01
C ARG A 174 9.93 4.30 2.57
N SER A 175 10.69 5.15 1.88
CA SER A 175 11.15 4.88 0.51
C SER A 175 11.93 3.58 0.39
N ALA A 176 12.82 3.30 1.35
CA ALA A 176 13.59 2.04 1.37
C ALA A 176 12.67 0.82 1.55
N MET A 177 11.64 0.92 2.40
CA MET A 177 10.63 -0.12 2.59
C MET A 177 9.84 -0.37 1.29
N TRP A 178 9.39 0.68 0.62
CA TRP A 178 8.67 0.59 -0.66
C TRP A 178 9.49 -0.08 -1.76
N THR A 179 10.77 0.29 -1.87
CA THR A 179 11.69 -0.33 -2.83
C THR A 179 11.82 -1.83 -2.58
N GLU A 180 11.92 -2.22 -1.31
CA GLU A 180 12.05 -3.63 -0.94
C GLU A 180 10.77 -4.43 -1.22
N VAL A 181 9.59 -3.87 -0.90
CA VAL A 181 8.29 -4.49 -1.20
C VAL A 181 8.11 -4.68 -2.70
N SER A 182 8.38 -3.65 -3.50
CA SER A 182 8.29 -3.73 -4.96
C SER A 182 9.23 -4.80 -5.55
N ARG A 183 10.46 -4.92 -5.01
CA ARG A 183 11.43 -5.92 -5.44
C ARG A 183 10.96 -7.34 -5.12
N LEU A 184 10.40 -7.57 -3.94
CA LEU A 184 9.84 -8.86 -3.54
C LEU A 184 8.75 -9.34 -4.50
N ALA A 185 7.85 -8.45 -4.86
CA ALA A 185 6.75 -8.78 -5.77
C ALA A 185 7.26 -9.01 -7.20
N ARG A 186 7.97 -8.03 -7.77
CA ARG A 186 8.34 -8.04 -9.19
C ARG A 186 9.45 -9.02 -9.53
N ASP A 187 10.50 -9.09 -8.68
CA ASP A 187 11.70 -9.89 -9.01
C ASP A 187 11.61 -11.30 -8.42
N GLU A 188 10.95 -11.49 -7.27
CA GLU A 188 10.88 -12.77 -6.58
C GLU A 188 9.50 -13.44 -6.71
N GLY A 189 8.50 -12.72 -7.24
CA GLY A 189 7.15 -13.23 -7.46
C GLY A 189 6.41 -13.54 -6.16
N VAL A 190 6.73 -12.86 -5.06
CA VAL A 190 6.03 -12.95 -3.78
C VAL A 190 4.74 -12.14 -3.87
N ALA A 191 3.59 -12.74 -3.56
CA ALA A 191 2.37 -11.96 -3.41
C ALA A 191 2.46 -11.12 -2.12
N VAL A 192 2.09 -9.84 -2.19
CA VAL A 192 2.12 -8.95 -1.03
C VAL A 192 0.73 -8.45 -0.71
N PHE A 193 0.25 -8.71 0.50
CA PHE A 193 -0.98 -8.13 1.05
C PHE A 193 -0.58 -7.02 2.03
N LEU A 194 -0.79 -5.77 1.61
CA LEU A 194 -0.39 -4.58 2.35
C LEU A 194 -1.60 -3.85 2.89
N THR A 195 -1.72 -3.68 4.22
CA THR A 195 -2.71 -2.76 4.76
C THR A 195 -2.10 -1.38 4.96
N THR A 196 -2.87 -0.35 4.68
CA THR A 196 -2.44 1.03 4.90
C THR A 196 -3.62 1.97 5.13
N GLN A 197 -3.36 3.08 5.80
CA GLN A 197 -4.22 4.26 5.84
C GLN A 197 -3.62 5.42 5.01
N TYR A 198 -2.41 5.24 4.47
CA TYR A 198 -1.72 6.25 3.67
C TYR A 198 -2.02 6.02 2.18
N LEU A 199 -2.71 6.99 1.59
CA LEU A 199 -3.10 6.97 0.17
C LEU A 199 -1.92 6.91 -0.77
N GLU A 200 -0.85 7.67 -0.45
CA GLU A 200 0.39 7.70 -1.22
C GLU A 200 1.04 6.31 -1.30
N GLU A 201 1.02 5.55 -0.21
CA GLU A 201 1.57 4.19 -0.17
C GLU A 201 0.80 3.25 -1.09
N ALA A 202 -0.53 3.29 -1.05
CA ALA A 202 -1.38 2.51 -1.93
C ALA A 202 -1.18 2.90 -3.40
N ASP A 203 -1.06 4.20 -3.68
CA ASP A 203 -0.92 4.74 -5.04
C ASP A 203 0.44 4.39 -5.68
N ILE A 204 1.51 4.33 -4.89
CA ILE A 204 2.87 4.05 -5.39
C ILE A 204 3.15 2.56 -5.50
N LEU A 205 2.66 1.75 -4.57
CA LEU A 205 3.06 0.35 -4.43
C LEU A 205 2.08 -0.64 -5.02
N ALA A 206 0.77 -0.37 -4.89
CA ALA A 206 -0.21 -1.39 -5.17
C ALA A 206 -0.50 -1.54 -6.66
N ASP A 207 -0.53 -2.77 -7.13
CA ASP A 207 -1.04 -3.11 -8.46
C ASP A 207 -2.58 -3.05 -8.48
N ARG A 208 -3.22 -3.45 -7.36
CA ARG A 208 -4.66 -3.28 -7.11
C ARG A 208 -4.89 -2.82 -5.68
N VAL A 209 -5.96 -2.03 -5.51
CA VAL A 209 -6.37 -1.49 -4.21
C VAL A 209 -7.80 -1.92 -3.89
N GLY A 210 -7.98 -2.57 -2.73
CA GLY A 210 -9.28 -2.78 -2.11
C GLY A 210 -9.54 -1.72 -1.05
N ILE A 211 -10.57 -0.92 -1.21
CA ILE A 211 -10.97 0.09 -0.22
C ILE A 211 -11.98 -0.53 0.74
N ILE A 212 -11.61 -0.59 2.03
CA ILE A 212 -12.49 -1.10 3.08
C ILE A 212 -13.01 0.04 3.96
N ASP A 213 -14.31 0.03 4.19
CA ASP A 213 -14.97 0.90 5.16
C ASP A 213 -16.00 0.12 5.97
N ARG A 214 -15.96 0.26 7.31
CA ARG A 214 -16.89 -0.39 8.26
C ARG A 214 -17.08 -1.89 8.00
N GLY A 215 -15.96 -2.58 7.76
CA GLY A 215 -15.93 -4.02 7.52
C GLY A 215 -16.30 -4.47 6.11
N LYS A 216 -16.63 -3.57 5.20
CA LYS A 216 -17.05 -3.90 3.82
C LYS A 216 -16.06 -3.39 2.79
N LEU A 217 -15.80 -4.19 1.77
CA LEU A 217 -15.08 -3.76 0.57
C LEU A 217 -16.02 -2.87 -0.26
N VAL A 218 -15.68 -1.57 -0.38
CA VAL A 218 -16.54 -0.58 -1.05
C VAL A 218 -16.09 -0.25 -2.47
N ALA A 219 -14.82 -0.51 -2.80
CA ALA A 219 -14.27 -0.40 -4.15
C ALA A 219 -13.04 -1.32 -4.28
N GLU A 220 -12.77 -1.82 -5.47
CA GLU A 220 -11.61 -2.65 -5.77
C GLU A 220 -11.26 -2.52 -7.25
N ASP A 221 -10.07 -2.01 -7.56
CA ASP A 221 -9.47 -1.98 -8.90
C ASP A 221 -8.01 -1.50 -8.81
N THR A 222 -7.36 -1.26 -9.97
CA THR A 222 -6.06 -0.56 -10.01
C THR A 222 -6.23 0.88 -9.51
N PRO A 223 -5.19 1.51 -8.91
CA PRO A 223 -5.25 2.92 -8.50
C PRO A 223 -5.70 3.85 -9.63
N GLU A 224 -5.22 3.62 -10.84
CA GLU A 224 -5.57 4.42 -12.01
C GLU A 224 -7.05 4.27 -12.41
N ALA A 225 -7.58 3.04 -12.39
CA ALA A 225 -8.99 2.78 -12.70
C ALA A 225 -9.92 3.43 -11.67
N LEU A 226 -9.61 3.29 -10.38
CA LEU A 226 -10.36 3.92 -9.30
C LEU A 226 -10.37 5.45 -9.42
N LYS A 227 -9.23 6.07 -9.71
CA LYS A 227 -9.13 7.52 -9.93
C LYS A 227 -9.92 7.96 -11.16
N ALA A 228 -9.90 7.16 -12.23
CA ALA A 228 -10.64 7.47 -13.46
C ALA A 228 -12.17 7.45 -13.28
N GLU A 229 -12.71 6.70 -12.31
CA GLU A 229 -14.14 6.73 -11.97
C GLU A 229 -14.58 8.10 -11.42
N ILE A 230 -13.70 8.81 -10.71
CA ILE A 230 -14.00 10.14 -10.14
C ILE A 230 -14.00 11.23 -11.19
N GLY A 231 -13.11 11.10 -12.16
CA GLY A 231 -13.03 12.05 -13.25
C GLY A 231 -11.72 12.00 -14.01
N ARG A 232 -11.68 12.76 -15.11
CA ARG A 232 -10.46 12.96 -15.88
C ARG A 232 -9.62 14.09 -15.26
N PRO A 233 -8.27 14.01 -15.32
CA PRO A 233 -7.42 15.09 -14.85
C PRO A 233 -7.71 16.39 -15.63
N SER A 234 -7.46 17.52 -14.96
CA SER A 234 -7.58 18.84 -15.58
C SER A 234 -6.25 19.59 -15.50
N VAL A 235 -6.01 20.42 -16.51
CA VAL A 235 -4.89 21.36 -16.52
C VAL A 235 -5.44 22.77 -16.37
N GLU A 236 -4.92 23.50 -15.37
CA GLU A 236 -5.19 24.91 -15.16
C GLU A 236 -3.95 25.73 -15.45
N ALA A 237 -4.09 26.73 -16.32
CA ALA A 237 -3.05 27.67 -16.68
C ALA A 237 -3.43 29.09 -16.25
N THR A 238 -2.56 29.74 -15.49
CA THR A 238 -2.66 31.15 -15.17
C THR A 238 -1.77 31.93 -16.14
N PRO A 239 -2.35 32.81 -17.02
CA PRO A 239 -1.56 33.64 -17.93
C PRO A 239 -0.55 34.52 -17.20
N ALA A 240 0.65 34.70 -17.73
CA ALA A 240 1.59 35.74 -17.26
C ALA A 240 1.04 37.15 -17.57
N ASN A 241 0.41 37.29 -18.73
CA ASN A 241 -0.28 38.53 -19.14
C ASN A 241 -1.77 38.26 -19.34
N ALA A 242 -2.63 39.06 -18.70
CA ALA A 242 -4.09 38.88 -18.79
C ALA A 242 -4.64 38.96 -20.25
N SER A 243 -3.94 39.65 -21.14
CA SER A 243 -4.27 39.72 -22.59
C SER A 243 -4.21 38.35 -23.27
N ASP A 244 -3.36 37.45 -22.80
CA ASP A 244 -3.09 36.16 -23.45
C ASP A 244 -4.09 35.06 -23.06
N ARG A 245 -5.00 35.37 -22.11
CA ARG A 245 -6.01 34.42 -21.60
C ARG A 245 -6.81 33.75 -22.71
N GLY A 246 -7.25 34.52 -23.70
CA GLY A 246 -8.04 34.00 -24.85
C GLY A 246 -7.22 33.11 -25.79
N ALA A 247 -5.91 33.39 -25.95
CA ALA A 247 -5.01 32.54 -26.73
C ALA A 247 -4.71 31.23 -26.01
N ILE A 248 -4.42 31.32 -24.72
CA ILE A 248 -4.20 30.13 -23.85
C ILE A 248 -5.45 29.24 -23.81
N ALA A 249 -6.65 29.82 -23.69
CA ALA A 249 -7.90 29.08 -23.72
C ALA A 249 -8.06 28.28 -25.04
N ARG A 250 -7.76 28.89 -26.20
CA ARG A 250 -7.80 28.19 -27.51
C ARG A 250 -6.81 27.04 -27.61
N VAL A 251 -5.60 27.23 -27.09
CA VAL A 251 -4.60 26.14 -27.06
C VAL A 251 -5.08 25.00 -26.15
N LEU A 252 -5.49 25.31 -24.93
CA LEU A 252 -5.95 24.31 -23.97
C LEU A 252 -7.20 23.55 -24.47
N SER A 253 -8.14 24.21 -25.11
CA SER A 253 -9.36 23.58 -25.66
C SER A 253 -9.06 22.50 -26.71
N SER A 254 -7.87 22.49 -27.33
CA SER A 254 -7.46 21.41 -28.23
C SER A 254 -7.14 20.09 -27.48
N PHE A 255 -6.93 20.14 -26.18
CA PHE A 255 -6.58 18.99 -25.35
C PHE A 255 -7.75 18.44 -24.51
N GLY A 256 -8.87 19.18 -24.46
CA GLY A 256 -10.02 18.75 -23.68
C GLY A 256 -11.15 19.77 -23.59
N GLU A 257 -12.06 19.49 -22.69
CA GLU A 257 -13.26 20.31 -22.45
C GLU A 257 -12.97 21.39 -21.40
N GLU A 258 -13.42 22.61 -21.61
CA GLU A 258 -13.29 23.71 -20.67
C GLU A 258 -14.02 23.36 -19.35
N THR A 259 -13.40 23.66 -18.21
CA THR A 259 -13.93 23.37 -16.88
C THR A 259 -13.77 24.59 -15.96
N ALA A 260 -14.29 24.49 -14.74
CA ALA A 260 -14.14 25.56 -13.76
C ALA A 260 -12.66 25.83 -13.45
N ALA A 261 -12.29 27.11 -13.42
CA ALA A 261 -10.93 27.58 -13.13
C ALA A 261 -10.95 28.66 -12.05
N GLN A 262 -9.81 28.92 -11.44
CA GLN A 262 -9.63 30.05 -10.55
C GLN A 262 -9.81 31.38 -11.30
N PRO A 263 -10.18 32.47 -10.59
CA PRO A 263 -10.29 33.78 -11.22
C PRO A 263 -9.00 34.17 -11.97
N GLY A 264 -9.14 34.48 -13.27
CA GLY A 264 -8.01 34.83 -14.14
C GLY A 264 -7.30 33.65 -14.81
N ALA A 265 -7.51 32.44 -14.38
CA ALA A 265 -6.95 31.23 -15.01
C ALA A 265 -7.89 30.64 -16.09
N VAL A 266 -7.39 29.67 -16.82
CA VAL A 266 -8.11 28.84 -17.79
C VAL A 266 -7.85 27.37 -17.44
N ALA A 267 -8.90 26.56 -17.37
CA ALA A 267 -8.77 25.13 -17.10
C ALA A 267 -9.51 24.30 -18.13
N VAL A 268 -8.92 23.17 -18.50
CA VAL A 268 -9.53 22.15 -19.35
C VAL A 268 -9.40 20.78 -18.74
N ARG A 269 -10.45 19.96 -18.85
CA ARG A 269 -10.42 18.55 -18.48
C ARG A 269 -9.82 17.74 -19.64
N LEU A 270 -8.67 17.11 -19.40
CA LEU A 270 -7.89 16.44 -20.44
C LEU A 270 -8.60 15.20 -21.02
N ASN A 271 -8.52 15.02 -22.33
CA ASN A 271 -9.05 13.82 -23.00
C ASN A 271 -8.08 12.61 -22.89
N SER A 272 -6.77 12.87 -22.78
CA SER A 272 -5.71 11.85 -22.88
C SER A 272 -4.97 11.57 -21.56
N GLY A 273 -5.55 11.94 -20.42
CA GLY A 273 -4.94 11.70 -19.10
C GLY A 273 -3.74 12.61 -18.80
N VAL A 274 -2.99 12.27 -17.74
CA VAL A 274 -1.89 13.10 -17.22
C VAL A 274 -0.72 13.26 -18.20
N HIS A 275 -0.53 12.33 -19.12
CA HIS A 275 0.54 12.38 -20.12
C HIS A 275 0.40 13.56 -21.11
N ALA A 276 -0.80 14.09 -21.28
CA ALA A 276 -1.05 15.25 -22.13
C ALA A 276 -0.41 16.56 -21.62
N LEU A 277 0.02 16.62 -20.35
CA LEU A 277 0.66 17.82 -19.80
C LEU A 277 1.91 18.25 -20.60
N ALA A 278 2.74 17.30 -21.00
CA ALA A 278 3.92 17.59 -21.82
C ALA A 278 3.57 18.18 -23.20
N ASP A 279 2.46 17.72 -23.79
CA ASP A 279 1.99 18.23 -25.07
C ASP A 279 1.35 19.60 -24.91
N VAL A 280 0.64 19.85 -23.81
CA VAL A 280 0.13 21.18 -23.45
C VAL A 280 1.28 22.20 -23.33
N VAL A 281 2.35 21.85 -22.60
CA VAL A 281 3.54 22.73 -22.48
C VAL A 281 4.12 23.04 -23.83
N ARG A 282 4.35 22.02 -24.70
CA ARG A 282 4.90 22.22 -26.05
C ARG A 282 3.99 23.08 -26.92
N ALA A 283 2.69 22.96 -26.79
CA ALA A 283 1.73 23.74 -27.56
C ALA A 283 1.73 25.21 -27.12
N LEU A 284 1.83 25.50 -25.83
CA LEU A 284 1.95 26.86 -25.31
C LEU A 284 3.27 27.51 -25.77
N ASP A 285 4.40 26.77 -25.68
CA ASP A 285 5.70 27.24 -26.16
C ASP A 285 5.71 27.56 -27.66
N LYS A 286 5.09 26.71 -28.48
CA LYS A 286 4.98 26.90 -29.93
C LYS A 286 4.26 28.21 -30.29
N GLU A 287 3.24 28.56 -29.53
CA GLU A 287 2.48 29.80 -29.67
C GLU A 287 3.11 31.00 -28.94
N ARG A 288 4.26 30.79 -28.27
CA ARG A 288 5.00 31.79 -27.46
C ARG A 288 4.13 32.41 -26.36
N LEU A 289 3.27 31.61 -25.76
CA LEU A 289 2.39 32.02 -24.66
C LEU A 289 3.02 31.75 -23.33
N GLU A 290 3.27 32.81 -22.57
CA GLU A 290 3.85 32.71 -21.22
C GLU A 290 2.76 32.48 -20.17
N VAL A 291 2.98 31.46 -19.31
CA VAL A 291 2.12 31.16 -18.18
C VAL A 291 2.85 31.43 -16.87
N ALA A 292 2.20 32.13 -15.95
CA ALA A 292 2.73 32.37 -14.61
C ALA A 292 2.67 31.11 -13.75
N ASN A 293 1.66 30.26 -13.99
CA ASN A 293 1.50 28.98 -13.32
C ASN A 293 0.79 27.99 -14.25
N LEU A 294 1.24 26.73 -14.21
CA LEU A 294 0.57 25.61 -14.88
C LEU A 294 0.41 24.47 -13.85
N ARG A 295 -0.82 24.13 -13.55
CA ARG A 295 -1.16 23.13 -12.55
C ARG A 295 -1.91 21.98 -13.20
N LEU A 296 -1.52 20.76 -12.85
CA LEU A 296 -2.25 19.53 -13.15
C LEU A 296 -3.03 19.11 -11.91
N ASP A 297 -4.35 19.11 -12.02
CA ASP A 297 -5.24 18.57 -11.00
C ASP A 297 -5.73 17.20 -11.47
N ALA A 298 -5.23 16.15 -10.85
CA ALA A 298 -5.63 14.78 -11.11
C ALA A 298 -6.42 14.25 -9.90
N PRO A 299 -7.46 13.44 -10.13
CA PRO A 299 -8.15 12.75 -9.05
C PRO A 299 -7.17 11.90 -8.22
N THR A 300 -7.40 11.86 -6.92
CA THR A 300 -6.60 11.13 -5.95
C THR A 300 -7.40 9.94 -5.39
N LEU A 301 -6.73 9.02 -4.72
CA LEU A 301 -7.41 7.96 -3.98
C LEU A 301 -8.24 8.51 -2.80
N ASP A 302 -7.94 9.72 -2.28
CA ASP A 302 -8.79 10.38 -1.27
C ASP A 302 -10.12 10.83 -1.86
N ASP A 303 -10.11 11.33 -3.10
CA ASP A 303 -11.35 11.66 -3.82
C ASP A 303 -12.21 10.40 -4.06
N VAL A 304 -11.55 9.27 -4.38
CA VAL A 304 -12.24 7.97 -4.51
C VAL A 304 -12.86 7.57 -3.17
N PHE A 305 -12.08 7.62 -2.09
CA PHE A 305 -12.54 7.25 -0.77
C PHE A 305 -13.72 8.15 -0.33
N LEU A 306 -13.60 9.46 -0.51
CA LEU A 306 -14.66 10.43 -0.22
C LEU A 306 -15.94 10.14 -1.03
N ALA A 307 -15.83 9.87 -2.31
CA ALA A 307 -16.97 9.57 -3.17
C ALA A 307 -17.69 8.26 -2.77
N LYS A 308 -16.92 7.24 -2.37
CA LYS A 308 -17.47 5.92 -2.00
C LYS A 308 -18.02 5.87 -0.55
N THR A 309 -17.49 6.68 0.38
CA THR A 309 -17.80 6.59 1.81
C THR A 309 -18.46 7.84 2.40
N GLY A 310 -18.41 8.96 1.70
CA GLY A 310 -18.92 10.26 2.15
C GLY A 310 -18.01 10.99 3.15
N ARG A 311 -16.77 10.55 3.38
CA ARG A 311 -15.79 11.16 4.28
C ARG A 311 -14.36 11.03 3.74
N SER A 312 -13.44 11.94 4.13
CA SER A 312 -12.03 11.89 3.76
C SER A 312 -11.22 11.03 4.75
N LEU A 313 -10.22 10.30 4.23
CA LEU A 313 -9.28 9.52 5.04
C LEU A 313 -8.32 10.42 5.84
N GLU A 314 -7.85 11.53 5.25
CA GLU A 314 -6.85 12.42 5.87
C GLU A 314 -7.43 13.23 7.06
N GLY A 315 -8.74 13.40 7.14
CA GLY A 315 -9.39 14.16 8.22
C GLY A 315 -9.48 13.44 9.57
N GLU A 316 -9.33 12.13 9.63
CA GLU A 316 -9.43 11.35 10.88
C GLU A 316 -8.09 11.24 11.61
N GLY A 317 -6.96 11.16 10.90
CA GLY A 317 -5.62 11.07 11.51
C GLY A 317 -5.19 12.33 12.28
N ALA A 318 -5.74 13.50 11.94
CA ALA A 318 -5.43 14.77 12.63
C ALA A 318 -6.17 14.95 13.97
N LYS A 319 -7.25 14.22 14.23
CA LYS A 319 -8.02 14.31 15.48
C LYS A 319 -7.50 13.39 16.59
N GLU A 320 -6.87 12.26 16.24
CA GLU A 320 -6.29 11.33 17.22
C GLU A 320 -4.93 11.79 17.78
N ALA A 321 -4.20 12.66 17.06
CA ALA A 321 -2.93 13.20 17.54
C ALA A 321 -3.10 14.34 18.58
N GLN A 322 -4.35 14.77 18.90
CA GLN A 322 -4.65 15.85 19.85
C GLN A 322 -5.47 15.38 21.07
N SER A 323 -5.72 14.11 21.22
CA SER A 323 -6.34 13.49 22.40
C SER A 323 -5.38 12.51 23.05
#